data_ea3ba8b79f54df02cbd91453cd836322
#
_entry.id   ea3ba8b79f54df02cbd91453cd836322
#
_cell.length_a   1.000
_cell.length_b   1.000
_cell.length_c   1.000
_cell.angle_alpha   90.00
_cell.angle_beta   90.00
_cell.angle_gamma   90.00
#
_symmetry.space_group_name_H-M   'P 1'
#
loop_
_entity.id
_entity.type
_entity.pdbx_description
1 polymer ?
#
loop_
_entity_poly.entity_id
_entity_poly.type
_entity_poly.pdbx_seq_one_letter_code
_entity_poly.pdbx_strand_id
1 'polypeptide(L)' 'GLLPPQGFKILVQQGQAVRLVSKGTNFSVSSEAKAINNAGEGQVAQARTQSGQVVSGTARAGGIIEVAI' A
#
# COMPACT_ATOMS: atom_id res chain seq x y z
N GLY A 1 -17.14 26.11 1.30
CA GLY A 1 -15.83 25.70 1.21
C GLY A 1 -15.57 24.93 -0.05
N LEU A 2 -14.36 24.94 -0.35
CA LEU A 2 -13.94 24.25 -1.53
C LEU A 2 -13.68 22.81 -1.22
N LEU A 3 -14.32 21.98 -1.97
CA LEU A 3 -14.09 20.56 -1.83
C LEU A 3 -12.98 20.13 -2.76
N PRO A 4 -12.23 19.14 -2.37
CA PRO A 4 -11.29 18.56 -3.31
C PRO A 4 -12.04 18.12 -4.55
N PRO A 5 -11.49 18.38 -5.70
CA PRO A 5 -12.19 18.06 -6.93
C PRO A 5 -12.33 16.59 -7.19
N GLN A 6 -11.50 15.81 -6.62
CA GLN A 6 -11.50 14.42 -6.91
C GLN A 6 -12.24 13.65 -5.86
N GLY A 7 -12.73 12.53 -6.22
CA GLY A 7 -13.42 11.71 -5.29
C GLY A 7 -12.63 10.57 -4.70
N PHE A 8 -11.34 10.49 -4.96
CA PHE A 8 -10.60 9.35 -4.45
C PHE A 8 -10.23 9.55 -2.98
N LYS A 9 -10.12 8.45 -2.28
CA LYS A 9 -9.73 8.44 -0.88
C LYS A 9 -8.30 7.97 -0.77
N ILE A 10 -7.60 8.52 0.21
CA ILE A 10 -6.27 8.03 0.51
C ILE A 10 -6.42 6.83 1.43
N LEU A 11 -6.05 5.68 0.94
CA LEU A 11 -6.15 4.44 1.70
C LEU A 11 -4.89 4.15 2.48
N VAL A 12 -3.76 4.64 2.00
CA VAL A 12 -2.46 4.40 2.61
C VAL A 12 -1.81 5.74 2.83
N GLN A 13 -1.41 6.02 4.06
CA GLN A 13 -0.76 7.27 4.43
C GLN A 13 0.67 7.01 4.84
N GLN A 14 1.50 8.00 4.58
CA GLN A 14 2.90 7.93 4.97
C GLN A 14 3.01 7.69 6.48
N GLY A 15 3.81 6.72 6.86
CA GLY A 15 3.98 6.37 8.27
C GLY A 15 2.96 5.40 8.80
N GLN A 16 1.97 5.05 8.00
CA GLN A 16 0.94 4.11 8.42
C GLN A 16 1.44 2.68 8.32
N ALA A 17 1.10 1.87 9.29
CA ALA A 17 1.39 0.44 9.20
C ALA A 17 0.48 -0.17 8.14
N VAL A 18 1.07 -0.90 7.22
CA VAL A 18 0.32 -1.51 6.13
C VAL A 18 0.74 -2.97 6.02
N ARG A 19 -0.06 -3.73 5.32
CA ARG A 19 0.23 -5.13 5.06
C ARG A 19 0.57 -5.30 3.60
N LEU A 20 1.73 -5.89 3.36
CA LEU A 20 2.14 -6.26 2.01
C LEU A 20 1.62 -7.64 1.70
N VAL A 21 0.91 -7.78 0.59
CA VAL A 21 0.38 -9.06 0.18
C VAL A 21 0.97 -9.39 -1.18
N SER A 22 1.68 -10.51 -1.24
CA SER A 22 2.22 -11.02 -2.49
C SER A 22 1.45 -12.27 -2.86
N LYS A 23 0.90 -12.29 -4.05
CA LYS A 23 0.16 -13.45 -4.52
C LYS A 23 0.88 -14.08 -5.68
N GLY A 24 1.21 -15.36 -5.53
CA GLY A 24 1.72 -16.15 -6.62
C GLY A 24 0.67 -17.10 -7.13
N THR A 25 1.08 -17.99 -8.03
CA THR A 25 0.17 -18.95 -8.62
C THR A 25 -0.36 -19.92 -7.58
N ASN A 26 0.52 -20.38 -6.71
CA ASN A 26 0.17 -21.41 -5.72
C ASN A 26 0.42 -20.96 -4.29
N PHE A 27 0.64 -19.67 -4.06
CA PHE A 27 0.95 -19.22 -2.72
C PHE A 27 0.55 -17.78 -2.54
N SER A 28 0.39 -17.38 -1.31
CA SER A 28 0.25 -15.97 -0.97
C SER A 28 1.06 -15.70 0.29
N VAL A 29 1.70 -14.56 0.32
CA VAL A 29 2.55 -14.18 1.44
C VAL A 29 2.13 -12.80 1.89
N SER A 30 2.02 -12.60 3.18
CA SER A 30 1.75 -11.29 3.72
C SER A 30 2.82 -10.90 4.72
N SER A 31 3.18 -9.65 4.74
CA SER A 31 4.14 -9.12 5.69
C SER A 31 3.73 -7.71 6.09
N GLU A 32 4.27 -7.27 7.20
CA GLU A 32 3.99 -5.94 7.68
C GLU A 32 5.07 -4.98 7.23
N ALA A 33 4.66 -3.75 6.97
CA ALA A 33 5.56 -2.70 6.54
C ALA A 33 4.96 -1.36 6.92
N LYS A 34 5.73 -0.30 6.69
CA LYS A 34 5.24 1.05 6.90
C LYS A 34 5.23 1.78 5.58
N ALA A 35 4.11 2.42 5.30
CA ALA A 35 3.99 3.19 4.07
C ALA A 35 4.94 4.38 4.11
N ILE A 36 5.57 4.67 2.98
CA ILE A 36 6.48 5.80 2.89
C ILE A 36 5.93 6.89 1.97
N ASN A 37 4.74 6.68 1.44
CA ASN A 37 4.06 7.72 0.67
C ASN A 37 2.56 7.52 0.79
N ASN A 38 1.81 8.54 0.41
CA ASN A 38 0.36 8.45 0.38
C ASN A 38 -0.10 7.82 -0.93
N ALA A 39 -1.15 7.03 -0.86
CA ALA A 39 -1.71 6.42 -2.07
C ALA A 39 -3.20 6.16 -1.87
N GLY A 40 -3.96 6.37 -2.92
CA GLY A 40 -5.36 5.99 -2.95
C GLY A 40 -5.52 4.62 -3.58
N GLU A 41 -6.76 4.18 -3.63
CA GLU A 41 -7.06 2.87 -4.18
C GLU A 41 -6.60 2.77 -5.63
N GLY A 42 -5.88 1.71 -5.95
CA GLY A 42 -5.39 1.50 -7.30
C GLY A 42 -4.11 2.26 -7.63
N GLN A 43 -3.63 3.09 -6.72
CA GLN A 43 -2.41 3.84 -6.95
C GLN A 43 -1.22 3.08 -6.43
N VAL A 44 -0.05 3.44 -6.94
CA VAL A 44 1.19 2.80 -6.49
C VAL A 44 1.53 3.32 -5.10
N ALA A 45 1.74 2.40 -4.18
CA ALA A 45 2.16 2.72 -2.83
C ALA A 45 3.50 2.06 -2.57
N GLN A 46 4.33 2.74 -1.81
CA GLN A 46 5.62 2.19 -1.41
C GLN A 46 5.63 2.03 0.09
N ALA A 47 6.28 0.98 0.53
CA ALA A 47 6.37 0.70 1.95
C ALA A 47 7.74 0.15 2.26
N ARG A 48 8.18 0.40 3.48
CA ARG A 48 9.46 -0.10 3.97
C ARG A 48 9.22 -1.25 4.92
N THR A 49 9.86 -2.36 4.67
CA THR A 49 9.76 -3.53 5.53
C THR A 49 10.63 -3.33 6.77
N GLN A 50 10.50 -4.25 7.71
CA GLN A 50 11.29 -4.21 8.93
C GLN A 50 12.78 -4.36 8.64
N SER A 51 13.10 -5.03 7.56
CA SER A 51 14.51 -5.18 7.20
C SER A 51 15.07 -3.94 6.51
N GLY A 52 14.23 -2.94 6.26
CA GLY A 52 14.68 -1.71 5.61
C GLY A 52 14.55 -1.72 4.11
N GLN A 53 13.96 -2.74 3.56
CA GLN A 53 13.78 -2.87 2.12
C GLN A 53 12.51 -2.14 1.70
N VAL A 54 12.59 -1.42 0.60
CA VAL A 54 11.44 -0.70 0.07
C VAL A 54 10.78 -1.54 -1.01
N VAL A 55 9.47 -1.71 -0.87
CA VAL A 55 8.68 -2.50 -1.79
C VAL A 55 7.55 -1.62 -2.30
N SER A 56 7.26 -1.71 -3.58
CA SER A 56 6.15 -0.98 -4.16
C SER A 56 5.06 -1.95 -4.61
N GLY A 57 3.84 -1.48 -4.57
CA GLY A 57 2.70 -2.28 -4.99
C GLY A 57 1.49 -1.39 -5.16
N THR A 58 0.34 -2.00 -5.30
CA THR A 58 -0.92 -1.29 -5.50
C THR A 58 -1.66 -1.18 -4.19
N ALA A 59 -2.05 0.04 -3.84
CA ALA A 59 -2.80 0.26 -2.61
C ALA A 59 -4.22 -0.29 -2.74
N ARG A 60 -4.66 -0.96 -1.70
CA ARG A 60 -6.01 -1.52 -1.63
C ARG A 60 -6.67 -1.06 -0.33
N ALA A 61 -7.98 -1.21 -0.29
CA ALA A 61 -8.74 -0.84 0.90
C ALA A 61 -8.26 -1.64 2.10
N GLY A 62 -8.30 -1.02 3.27
CA GLY A 62 -7.91 -1.68 4.50
C GLY A 62 -6.43 -1.61 4.81
N GLY A 63 -5.69 -0.73 4.15
CA GLY A 63 -4.27 -0.58 4.44
C GLY A 63 -3.43 -1.72 3.89
N ILE A 64 -3.85 -2.29 2.78
CA ILE A 64 -3.16 -3.40 2.14
C ILE A 64 -2.46 -2.91 0.89
N ILE A 65 -1.23 -3.36 0.69
CA ILE A 65 -0.50 -3.09 -0.54
C ILE A 65 -0.29 -4.42 -1.24
N GLU A 66 -0.85 -4.51 -2.43
CA GLU A 66 -0.75 -5.73 -3.23
C GLU A 66 0.50 -5.66 -4.09
N VAL A 67 1.40 -6.59 -3.87
CA VAL A 67 2.68 -6.63 -4.56
C VAL A 67 2.62 -7.71 -5.63
N ALA A 68 2.98 -7.35 -6.84
CA ALA A 68 3.05 -8.33 -7.92
C ALA A 68 4.41 -9.01 -7.88
N ILE A 69 4.41 -10.28 -8.12
CA ILE A 69 5.63 -11.06 -8.16
C ILE A 69 5.99 -11.37 -9.60
#